data_6ec66ad1a30b74967c3afac867c2d520
#
_entry.id   6ec66ad1a30b74967c3afac867c2d520
#
_cell.length_a   1.000
_cell.length_b   1.000
_cell.length_c   1.000
_cell.angle_alpha   90.00
_cell.angle_beta   90.00
_cell.angle_gamma   90.00
#
_symmetry.space_group_name_H-M   'P 1'
#
loop_
_entity.id
_entity.type
_entity.pdbx_description
1 polymer ?
#
loop_
_entity_poly.entity_id
_entity_poly.type
_entity_poly.pdbx_seq_one_letter_code
_entity_poly.pdbx_strand_id
1 'polypeptide(L)'
;MADSPTSKVPPPLTADTTYLFICDVQERFRRAIPHFPSVVFAASYLFDAAALLSIPTLITEQYPKALGHTVEELPLPAPGATVVEKTAFSMLAPPPTLAALAAAPARRSVVLVGIEAHICIAQTAAGLLRRGYAVHVVVDGVASQRDADRGVALARLRDAGAVVTTAEAVLFELLGDKGHPQFKAASAIVKRERPVGGITGL
;
A
#
# COMPACT_ATOMS: atom_id res chain seq x y z
N MET A 1 37.11 -10.55 3.78
CA MET A 1 36.37 -10.20 2.59
C MET A 1 35.53 -8.99 2.97
N ALA A 2 35.83 -7.83 2.41
CA ALA A 2 35.09 -6.61 2.71
C ALA A 2 33.69 -6.73 2.11
N ASP A 3 32.65 -6.60 2.95
CA ASP A 3 31.27 -6.45 2.50
C ASP A 3 31.21 -5.28 1.52
N SER A 4 30.83 -5.56 0.28
CA SER A 4 30.47 -4.52 -0.68
C SER A 4 29.36 -3.67 -0.07
N PRO A 5 29.41 -2.33 -0.17
CA PRO A 5 28.35 -1.49 0.35
C PRO A 5 27.04 -1.92 -0.30
N THR A 6 26.13 -2.49 0.49
CA THR A 6 24.78 -2.81 0.04
C THR A 6 24.17 -1.54 -0.54
N SER A 7 23.83 -1.59 -1.82
CA SER A 7 23.18 -0.48 -2.52
C SER A 7 22.01 0.03 -1.68
N LYS A 8 21.98 1.34 -1.40
CA LYS A 8 20.84 1.98 -0.70
C LYS A 8 19.58 2.01 -1.56
N VAL A 9 19.70 1.66 -2.84
CA VAL A 9 18.57 1.58 -3.76
C VAL A 9 17.91 0.21 -3.58
N PRO A 10 16.62 0.15 -3.21
CA PRO A 10 15.90 -1.10 -3.10
C PRO A 10 15.82 -1.80 -4.46
N PRO A 11 15.59 -3.12 -4.48
CA PRO A 11 15.36 -3.83 -5.73
C PRO A 11 14.10 -3.27 -6.42
N PRO A 12 14.06 -3.27 -7.77
CA PRO A 12 12.91 -2.81 -8.50
C PRO A 12 11.68 -3.65 -8.18
N LEU A 13 10.49 -3.01 -8.20
CA LEU A 13 9.22 -3.70 -8.05
C LEU A 13 8.96 -4.60 -9.26
N THR A 14 8.59 -5.85 -8.99
CA THR A 14 8.12 -6.79 -10.01
C THR A 14 6.85 -7.48 -9.53
N ALA A 15 6.02 -7.95 -10.45
CA ALA A 15 4.77 -8.63 -10.09
C ALA A 15 5.03 -9.87 -9.23
N ASP A 16 6.13 -10.60 -9.47
CA ASP A 16 6.46 -11.85 -8.78
C ASP A 16 7.01 -11.65 -7.37
N THR A 17 7.58 -10.48 -7.07
CA THR A 17 8.23 -10.20 -5.79
C THR A 17 7.43 -9.26 -4.88
N THR A 18 6.30 -8.76 -5.35
CA THR A 18 5.52 -7.70 -4.68
C THR A 18 4.22 -8.22 -4.08
N TYR A 19 3.84 -7.65 -2.94
CA TYR A 19 2.49 -7.65 -2.37
C TYR A 19 1.91 -6.24 -2.42
N LEU A 20 0.59 -6.13 -2.59
CA LEU A 20 -0.16 -4.91 -2.28
C LEU A 20 -0.82 -5.06 -0.89
N PHE A 21 -0.56 -4.11 0.01
CA PHE A 21 -1.21 -4.01 1.31
C PHE A 21 -2.09 -2.76 1.36
N ILE A 22 -3.40 -2.97 1.58
CA ILE A 22 -4.40 -1.89 1.73
C ILE A 22 -4.86 -1.87 3.19
N CYS A 23 -4.51 -0.82 3.90
CA CYS A 23 -4.68 -0.70 5.34
C CYS A 23 -5.93 0.12 5.68
N ASP A 24 -6.96 -0.53 6.22
CA ASP A 24 -8.10 0.07 6.92
C ASP A 24 -8.85 1.15 6.12
N VAL A 25 -9.02 0.97 4.82
CA VAL A 25 -9.78 1.91 3.96
C VAL A 25 -11.27 1.62 4.11
N GLN A 26 -11.85 2.07 5.24
CA GLN A 26 -13.21 1.73 5.70
C GLN A 26 -14.17 2.92 5.69
N GLU A 27 -15.47 2.66 5.57
CA GLU A 27 -16.53 3.65 5.39
C GLU A 27 -16.57 4.75 6.45
N ARG A 28 -16.37 4.42 7.72
CA ARG A 28 -16.43 5.41 8.82
C ARG A 28 -15.36 6.49 8.73
N PHE A 29 -14.26 6.20 8.05
CA PHE A 29 -13.17 7.15 7.90
C PHE A 29 -13.42 8.25 6.87
N ARG A 30 -14.44 8.13 6.00
CA ARG A 30 -14.79 9.16 5.00
C ARG A 30 -14.98 10.55 5.60
N ARG A 31 -15.50 10.63 6.83
CA ARG A 31 -15.76 11.91 7.52
C ARG A 31 -14.62 12.32 8.45
N ALA A 32 -13.75 11.40 8.80
CA ALA A 32 -12.68 11.63 9.77
C ALA A 32 -11.34 12.03 9.13
N ILE A 33 -11.09 11.56 7.91
CA ILE A 33 -9.83 11.79 7.19
C ILE A 33 -10.04 12.82 6.07
N PRO A 34 -9.42 14.00 6.13
CA PRO A 34 -9.63 15.09 5.16
C PRO A 34 -9.37 14.67 3.70
N HIS A 35 -8.31 13.89 3.48
CA HIS A 35 -7.90 13.45 2.14
C HIS A 35 -8.36 12.03 1.80
N PHE A 36 -9.41 11.55 2.44
CA PHE A 36 -9.92 10.19 2.22
C PHE A 36 -10.25 9.86 0.75
N PRO A 37 -10.84 10.77 -0.05
CA PRO A 37 -11.05 10.50 -1.48
C PRO A 37 -9.76 10.16 -2.24
N SER A 38 -8.64 10.80 -1.92
CA SER A 38 -7.33 10.48 -2.52
C SER A 38 -6.81 9.12 -2.11
N VAL A 39 -7.00 8.74 -0.84
CA VAL A 39 -6.65 7.42 -0.34
C VAL A 39 -7.47 6.34 -1.05
N VAL A 40 -8.78 6.53 -1.16
CA VAL A 40 -9.69 5.61 -1.87
C VAL A 40 -9.28 5.48 -3.33
N PHE A 41 -9.01 6.61 -4.01
CA PHE A 41 -8.56 6.60 -5.39
C PHE A 41 -7.26 5.81 -5.57
N ALA A 42 -6.23 6.10 -4.77
CA ALA A 42 -4.94 5.41 -4.87
C ALA A 42 -5.06 3.92 -4.53
N ALA A 43 -5.86 3.57 -3.52
CA ALA A 43 -6.12 2.19 -3.16
C ALA A 43 -6.84 1.43 -4.30
N SER A 44 -7.90 1.99 -4.87
CA SER A 44 -8.62 1.40 -6.01
C SER A 44 -7.74 1.31 -7.26
N TYR A 45 -6.96 2.35 -7.55
CA TYR A 45 -6.01 2.38 -8.65
C TYR A 45 -4.98 1.24 -8.55
N LEU A 46 -4.37 1.07 -7.39
CA LEU A 46 -3.39 0.00 -7.13
C LEU A 46 -4.04 -1.37 -7.04
N PHE A 47 -5.27 -1.47 -6.54
CA PHE A 47 -6.03 -2.71 -6.47
C PHE A 47 -6.29 -3.29 -7.87
N ASP A 48 -6.73 -2.44 -8.81
CA ASP A 48 -6.92 -2.86 -10.20
C ASP A 48 -5.59 -3.17 -10.90
N ALA A 49 -4.54 -2.40 -10.62
CA ALA A 49 -3.20 -2.70 -11.10
C ALA A 49 -2.69 -4.06 -10.58
N ALA A 50 -2.91 -4.35 -9.31
CA ALA A 50 -2.54 -5.62 -8.69
C ALA A 50 -3.32 -6.79 -9.29
N ALA A 51 -4.63 -6.64 -9.50
CA ALA A 51 -5.46 -7.65 -10.19
C ALA A 51 -4.97 -7.91 -11.61
N LEU A 52 -4.69 -6.85 -12.39
CA LEU A 52 -4.18 -6.92 -13.74
C LEU A 52 -2.83 -7.66 -13.83
N LEU A 53 -1.95 -7.44 -12.85
CA LEU A 53 -0.60 -8.01 -12.80
C LEU A 53 -0.50 -9.28 -11.93
N SER A 54 -1.63 -9.81 -11.45
CA SER A 54 -1.70 -11.00 -10.57
C SER A 54 -0.86 -10.86 -9.29
N ILE A 55 -0.82 -9.65 -8.72
CA ILE A 55 -0.14 -9.36 -7.46
C ILE A 55 -1.10 -9.66 -6.30
N PRO A 56 -0.74 -10.51 -5.33
CA PRO A 56 -1.57 -10.77 -4.16
C PRO A 56 -1.81 -9.52 -3.35
N THR A 57 -3.08 -9.28 -2.99
CA THR A 57 -3.50 -8.13 -2.20
C THR A 57 -3.98 -8.57 -0.83
N LEU A 58 -3.43 -7.94 0.22
CA LEU A 58 -3.91 -8.06 1.59
C LEU A 58 -4.59 -6.78 2.01
N ILE A 59 -5.83 -6.90 2.47
CA ILE A 59 -6.67 -5.79 2.93
C ILE A 59 -6.96 -6.01 4.40
N THR A 60 -6.83 -4.97 5.23
CA THR A 60 -7.25 -5.07 6.63
C THR A 60 -8.44 -4.19 6.94
N GLU A 61 -9.26 -4.67 7.89
CA GLU A 61 -10.36 -3.93 8.50
C GLU A 61 -10.11 -3.80 10.00
N GLN A 62 -9.91 -2.57 10.46
CA GLN A 62 -9.78 -2.24 11.87
C GLN A 62 -11.14 -2.30 12.52
N TYR A 63 -11.36 -3.23 13.45
CA TYR A 63 -12.55 -3.37 14.27
C TYR A 63 -13.86 -3.02 13.49
N PRO A 64 -14.23 -3.81 12.48
CA PRO A 64 -15.29 -3.45 11.52
C PRO A 64 -16.66 -3.26 12.16
N LYS A 65 -16.93 -3.88 13.32
CA LYS A 65 -18.16 -3.63 14.09
C LYS A 65 -18.40 -2.15 14.43
N ALA A 66 -17.33 -1.37 14.63
CA ALA A 66 -17.42 0.06 14.93
C ALA A 66 -17.10 0.92 13.71
N LEU A 67 -16.13 0.52 12.88
CA LEU A 67 -15.59 1.35 11.80
C LEU A 67 -16.18 1.03 10.43
N GLY A 68 -17.07 0.04 10.35
CA GLY A 68 -17.65 -0.41 9.08
C GLY A 68 -16.67 -1.26 8.28
N HIS A 69 -17.11 -1.71 7.12
CA HIS A 69 -16.30 -2.50 6.19
C HIS A 69 -15.52 -1.62 5.22
N THR A 70 -14.63 -2.27 4.48
CA THR A 70 -13.91 -1.67 3.36
C THR A 70 -14.88 -0.98 2.40
N VAL A 71 -14.47 0.17 1.86
CA VAL A 71 -15.30 0.99 0.97
C VAL A 71 -15.68 0.25 -0.31
N GLU A 72 -16.85 0.59 -0.88
CA GLU A 72 -17.40 -0.07 -2.06
C GLU A 72 -16.58 0.12 -3.34
N GLU A 73 -15.74 1.17 -3.39
CA GLU A 73 -14.81 1.40 -4.49
C GLU A 73 -13.68 0.35 -4.58
N LEU A 74 -13.58 -0.51 -3.58
CA LEU A 74 -12.75 -1.71 -3.58
C LEU A 74 -13.69 -2.92 -3.64
N PRO A 75 -14.05 -3.42 -4.83
CA PRO A 75 -15.07 -4.44 -4.99
C PRO A 75 -14.59 -5.79 -4.42
N LEU A 76 -15.11 -6.15 -3.28
CA LEU A 76 -14.78 -7.37 -2.55
C LEU A 76 -16.03 -8.28 -2.43
N PRO A 77 -15.85 -9.62 -2.47
CA PRO A 77 -14.59 -10.35 -2.64
C PRO A 77 -14.03 -10.28 -4.06
N ALA A 78 -12.70 -10.34 -4.19
CA ALA A 78 -12.02 -10.34 -5.48
C ALA A 78 -10.91 -11.40 -5.54
N PRO A 79 -10.64 -11.98 -6.72
CA PRO A 79 -9.55 -12.93 -6.90
C PRO A 79 -8.20 -12.33 -6.47
N GLY A 80 -7.41 -13.10 -5.72
CA GLY A 80 -6.10 -12.66 -5.24
C GLY A 80 -6.13 -11.67 -4.08
N ALA A 81 -7.32 -11.25 -3.61
CA ALA A 81 -7.48 -10.40 -2.44
C ALA A 81 -7.89 -11.21 -1.20
N THR A 82 -7.26 -10.91 -0.08
CA THR A 82 -7.58 -11.47 1.25
C THR A 82 -7.93 -10.33 2.19
N VAL A 83 -9.11 -10.39 2.80
CA VAL A 83 -9.56 -9.43 3.82
C VAL A 83 -9.34 -10.02 5.20
N VAL A 84 -8.72 -9.26 6.10
CA VAL A 84 -8.39 -9.68 7.47
C VAL A 84 -8.84 -8.63 8.47
N GLU A 85 -9.71 -9.02 9.41
CA GLU A 85 -10.08 -8.16 10.54
C GLU A 85 -8.97 -8.09 11.58
N LYS A 86 -8.81 -6.92 12.21
CA LYS A 86 -7.82 -6.72 13.27
C LYS A 86 -8.29 -5.73 14.32
N THR A 87 -7.74 -5.86 15.52
CA THR A 87 -7.83 -4.87 16.60
C THR A 87 -6.47 -4.20 16.84
N ALA A 88 -5.37 -4.91 16.60
CA ALA A 88 -4.04 -4.34 16.61
C ALA A 88 -3.86 -3.34 15.48
N PHE A 89 -2.99 -2.33 15.66
CA PHE A 89 -2.77 -1.32 14.62
C PHE A 89 -1.96 -1.88 13.44
N SER A 90 -0.92 -2.67 13.72
CA SER A 90 -0.13 -3.30 12.66
C SER A 90 -0.93 -4.36 11.91
N MET A 91 -0.87 -4.32 10.57
CA MET A 91 -1.40 -5.38 9.70
C MET A 91 -0.70 -6.73 9.90
N LEU A 92 0.46 -6.75 10.54
CA LEU A 92 1.23 -7.97 10.79
C LEU A 92 0.80 -8.74 12.04
N ALA A 93 -0.08 -8.18 12.86
CA ALA A 93 -0.53 -8.84 14.08
C ALA A 93 -1.45 -10.05 13.83
N PRO A 94 -2.39 -10.01 12.87
CA PRO A 94 -3.24 -11.17 12.61
C PRO A 94 -2.46 -12.34 12.01
N PRO A 95 -2.67 -13.58 12.51
CA PRO A 95 -2.02 -14.77 11.98
C PRO A 95 -2.19 -15.00 10.47
N PRO A 96 -3.35 -14.72 9.84
CA PRO A 96 -3.50 -14.87 8.40
C PRO A 96 -2.53 -14.02 7.57
N THR A 97 -2.20 -12.80 8.02
CA THR A 97 -1.21 -11.95 7.35
C THR A 97 0.17 -12.60 7.34
N LEU A 98 0.61 -13.10 8.49
CA LEU A 98 1.91 -13.76 8.60
C LEU A 98 1.95 -15.06 7.80
N ALA A 99 0.85 -15.81 7.77
CA ALA A 99 0.72 -17.02 6.96
C ALA A 99 0.83 -16.71 5.45
N ALA A 100 0.17 -15.64 4.99
CA ALA A 100 0.27 -15.20 3.58
C ALA A 100 1.71 -14.83 3.20
N LEU A 101 2.43 -14.11 4.07
CA LEU A 101 3.83 -13.76 3.85
C LEU A 101 4.74 -15.00 3.83
N ALA A 102 4.49 -15.97 4.70
CA ALA A 102 5.26 -17.21 4.79
C ALA A 102 5.01 -18.13 3.58
N ALA A 103 3.82 -18.11 3.00
CA ALA A 103 3.45 -18.95 1.85
C ALA A 103 4.17 -18.55 0.55
N ALA A 104 4.69 -17.33 0.44
CA ALA A 104 5.40 -16.87 -0.75
C ALA A 104 6.72 -16.15 -0.38
N PRO A 105 7.72 -16.88 0.10
CA PRO A 105 8.96 -16.33 0.63
C PRO A 105 9.81 -15.56 -0.41
N ALA A 106 9.57 -15.79 -1.70
CA ALA A 106 10.20 -15.05 -2.78
C ALA A 106 9.69 -13.60 -2.89
N ARG A 107 8.50 -13.30 -2.35
CA ARG A 107 7.94 -11.95 -2.35
C ARG A 107 8.51 -11.17 -1.18
N ARG A 108 9.34 -10.19 -1.50
CA ARG A 108 10.11 -9.41 -0.52
C ARG A 108 9.84 -7.90 -0.60
N SER A 109 8.93 -7.47 -1.48
CA SER A 109 8.49 -6.07 -1.62
C SER A 109 7.03 -5.93 -1.23
N VAL A 110 6.70 -4.84 -0.52
CA VAL A 110 5.34 -4.50 -0.14
C VAL A 110 5.03 -3.07 -0.53
N VAL A 111 4.02 -2.88 -1.37
CA VAL A 111 3.41 -1.58 -1.64
C VAL A 111 2.33 -1.36 -0.60
N LEU A 112 2.41 -0.28 0.16
CA LEU A 112 1.54 0.00 1.30
C LEU A 112 0.76 1.29 1.10
N VAL A 113 -0.57 1.20 1.17
CA VAL A 113 -1.54 2.29 1.01
C VAL A 113 -2.61 2.20 2.09
N GLY A 114 -3.25 3.32 2.44
CA GLY A 114 -4.36 3.35 3.41
C GLY A 114 -4.12 4.27 4.60
N ILE A 115 -4.70 3.97 5.76
CA ILE A 115 -4.75 4.85 6.93
C ILE A 115 -4.46 4.13 8.26
N GLU A 116 -4.14 4.88 9.34
CA GLU A 116 -3.59 6.24 9.29
C GLU A 116 -2.08 6.17 9.16
N ALA A 117 -1.50 7.12 8.43
CA ALA A 117 -0.07 7.13 8.12
C ALA A 117 0.81 7.00 9.37
N HIS A 118 0.47 7.70 10.45
CA HIS A 118 1.25 7.74 11.70
C HIS A 118 0.93 6.59 12.67
N ILE A 119 -0.09 5.79 12.42
CA ILE A 119 -0.52 4.67 13.29
C ILE A 119 -0.34 3.32 12.57
N CYS A 120 -1.37 2.86 11.86
CA CYS A 120 -1.39 1.52 11.26
C CYS A 120 -0.32 1.36 10.17
N ILE A 121 -0.20 2.36 9.29
CA ILE A 121 0.83 2.38 8.23
C ILE A 121 2.22 2.36 8.84
N ALA A 122 2.51 3.29 9.78
CA ALA A 122 3.84 3.39 10.40
C ALA A 122 4.25 2.11 11.12
N GLN A 123 3.35 1.49 11.90
CA GLN A 123 3.64 0.26 12.63
C GLN A 123 3.81 -0.94 11.70
N THR A 124 3.01 -1.01 10.64
CA THR A 124 3.10 -2.06 9.62
C THR A 124 4.42 -1.95 8.85
N ALA A 125 4.74 -0.77 8.33
CA ALA A 125 5.97 -0.52 7.60
C ALA A 125 7.21 -0.83 8.43
N ALA A 126 7.28 -0.35 9.68
CA ALA A 126 8.38 -0.65 10.59
C ALA A 126 8.50 -2.16 10.88
N GLY A 127 7.38 -2.86 11.00
CA GLY A 127 7.35 -4.30 11.19
C GLY A 127 7.85 -5.08 9.97
N LEU A 128 7.52 -4.64 8.77
CA LEU A 128 7.98 -5.20 7.49
C LEU A 128 9.48 -4.96 7.29
N LEU A 129 9.95 -3.71 7.50
CA LEU A 129 11.37 -3.35 7.41
C LEU A 129 12.24 -4.22 8.32
N ARG A 130 11.84 -4.40 9.60
CA ARG A 130 12.55 -5.30 10.53
C ARG A 130 12.60 -6.75 10.08
N ARG A 131 11.69 -7.19 9.23
CA ARG A 131 11.66 -8.52 8.61
C ARG A 131 12.41 -8.58 7.28
N GLY A 132 13.07 -7.49 6.89
CA GLY A 132 13.85 -7.38 5.67
C GLY A 132 13.02 -7.28 4.39
N TYR A 133 11.78 -6.79 4.47
CA TYR A 133 11.01 -6.43 3.28
C TYR A 133 11.41 -5.04 2.78
N ALA A 134 11.46 -4.87 1.46
CA ALA A 134 11.44 -3.54 0.85
C ALA A 134 10.00 -2.99 0.96
N VAL A 135 9.85 -1.81 1.56
CA VAL A 135 8.52 -1.21 1.82
C VAL A 135 8.38 0.07 1.02
N HIS A 136 7.38 0.11 0.15
CA HIS A 136 7.04 1.25 -0.70
C HIS A 136 5.76 1.90 -0.17
N VAL A 137 5.89 3.06 0.47
CA VAL A 137 4.76 3.82 1.02
C VAL A 137 4.25 4.79 -0.02
N VAL A 138 2.98 4.67 -0.37
CA VAL A 138 2.34 5.44 -1.43
C VAL A 138 1.87 6.79 -0.89
N VAL A 139 2.63 7.86 -1.14
CA VAL A 139 2.42 9.18 -0.54
C VAL A 139 1.08 9.82 -0.89
N ASP A 140 0.57 9.59 -2.11
CA ASP A 140 -0.74 10.04 -2.57
C ASP A 140 -1.89 9.10 -2.18
N GLY A 141 -1.57 8.01 -1.50
CA GLY A 141 -2.51 7.00 -1.01
C GLY A 141 -2.46 6.75 0.50
N VAL A 142 -1.71 7.56 1.28
CA VAL A 142 -1.72 7.49 2.75
C VAL A 142 -2.10 8.82 3.36
N ALA A 143 -2.99 8.79 4.35
CA ALA A 143 -3.48 9.99 5.04
C ALA A 143 -3.56 9.79 6.56
N SER A 144 -3.77 10.88 7.27
CA SER A 144 -4.06 10.94 8.70
C SER A 144 -5.13 12.00 8.97
N GLN A 145 -5.72 11.99 10.15
CA GLN A 145 -6.67 13.05 10.54
C GLN A 145 -6.03 14.44 10.55
N ARG A 146 -4.73 14.50 10.81
CA ARG A 146 -3.95 15.76 10.78
C ARG A 146 -2.78 15.62 9.82
N ASP A 147 -2.59 16.61 8.97
CA ASP A 147 -1.49 16.63 7.99
C ASP A 147 -0.12 16.65 8.67
N ALA A 148 0.00 17.29 9.84
CA ALA A 148 1.23 17.26 10.64
C ALA A 148 1.64 15.85 11.04
N ASP A 149 0.70 15.02 11.49
CA ASP A 149 0.97 13.62 11.88
C ASP A 149 1.38 12.79 10.65
N ARG A 150 0.73 13.02 9.51
CA ARG A 150 1.10 12.41 8.23
C ARG A 150 2.53 12.78 7.82
N GLY A 151 2.86 14.07 7.84
CA GLY A 151 4.18 14.57 7.45
C GLY A 151 5.30 13.96 8.30
N VAL A 152 5.14 13.97 9.63
CA VAL A 152 6.10 13.34 10.56
C VAL A 152 6.23 11.85 10.30
N ALA A 153 5.13 11.14 10.06
CA ALA A 153 5.15 9.70 9.77
C ALA A 153 5.95 9.39 8.50
N LEU A 154 5.70 10.11 7.40
CA LEU A 154 6.40 9.92 6.13
C LEU A 154 7.91 10.19 6.25
N ALA A 155 8.30 11.25 6.96
CA ALA A 155 9.71 11.55 7.22
C ALA A 155 10.38 10.39 7.99
N ARG A 156 9.77 9.96 9.10
CA ARG A 156 10.28 8.84 9.90
C ARG A 156 10.38 7.52 9.11
N LEU A 157 9.42 7.24 8.26
CA LEU A 157 9.42 6.02 7.45
C LEU A 157 10.52 6.06 6.40
N ARG A 158 10.74 7.22 5.76
CA ARG A 158 11.85 7.42 4.83
C ARG A 158 13.20 7.23 5.54
N ASP A 159 13.39 7.84 6.70
CA ASP A 159 14.62 7.71 7.50
C ASP A 159 14.84 6.26 7.96
N ALA A 160 13.77 5.50 8.18
CA ALA A 160 13.82 4.08 8.52
C ALA A 160 14.11 3.16 7.31
N GLY A 161 14.22 3.71 6.09
CA GLY A 161 14.56 2.97 4.88
C GLY A 161 13.36 2.55 4.02
N ALA A 162 12.15 3.06 4.29
CA ALA A 162 11.03 2.89 3.37
C ALA A 162 11.20 3.79 2.14
N VAL A 163 10.80 3.29 0.98
CA VAL A 163 10.68 4.09 -0.25
C VAL A 163 9.37 4.87 -0.19
N VAL A 164 9.43 6.19 -0.29
CA VAL A 164 8.23 7.02 -0.43
C VAL A 164 8.03 7.30 -1.92
N THR A 165 6.88 6.87 -2.45
CA THR A 165 6.57 6.87 -3.88
C THR A 165 5.12 7.25 -4.12
N THR A 166 4.66 7.30 -5.38
CA THR A 166 3.27 7.56 -5.76
C THR A 166 2.63 6.33 -6.40
N ALA A 167 1.29 6.28 -6.42
CA ALA A 167 0.56 5.15 -7.03
C ALA A 167 0.92 4.96 -8.51
N GLU A 168 1.08 6.06 -9.26
CA GLU A 168 1.46 5.99 -10.68
C GLU A 168 2.90 5.51 -10.87
N ALA A 169 3.84 6.00 -10.05
CA ALA A 169 5.22 5.53 -10.09
C ALA A 169 5.33 4.02 -9.83
N VAL A 170 4.57 3.51 -8.85
CA VAL A 170 4.48 2.07 -8.57
C VAL A 170 4.00 1.29 -9.79
N LEU A 171 2.93 1.73 -10.46
CA LEU A 171 2.40 1.04 -11.63
C LEU A 171 3.43 0.99 -12.77
N PHE A 172 4.09 2.11 -13.07
CA PHE A 172 5.09 2.14 -14.14
C PHE A 172 6.36 1.35 -13.79
N GLU A 173 6.75 1.31 -12.53
CA GLU A 173 7.86 0.47 -12.08
C GLU A 173 7.53 -1.02 -12.24
N LEU A 174 6.31 -1.45 -11.87
CA LEU A 174 5.83 -2.81 -12.06
C LEU A 174 5.74 -3.23 -13.54
N LEU A 175 5.40 -2.31 -14.43
CA LEU A 175 5.37 -2.56 -15.88
C LEU A 175 6.77 -2.61 -16.49
N GLY A 176 7.69 -1.80 -15.98
CA GLY A 176 9.08 -1.72 -16.41
C GLY A 176 9.31 -1.18 -17.81
N ASP A 177 8.45 -1.54 -18.77
CA ASP A 177 8.62 -1.19 -20.19
C ASP A 177 7.29 -1.02 -20.92
N LYS A 178 7.27 -0.17 -21.95
CA LYS A 178 6.12 0.02 -22.86
C LYS A 178 5.71 -1.27 -23.60
N GLY A 179 6.65 -2.17 -23.80
CA GLY A 179 6.41 -3.47 -24.42
C GLY A 179 5.75 -4.51 -23.50
N HIS A 180 5.50 -4.16 -22.23
CA HIS A 180 4.84 -5.06 -21.30
C HIS A 180 3.47 -5.51 -21.82
N PRO A 181 3.11 -6.82 -21.79
CA PRO A 181 1.85 -7.33 -22.34
C PRO A 181 0.59 -6.61 -21.81
N GLN A 182 0.64 -6.19 -20.55
CA GLN A 182 -0.47 -5.49 -19.88
C GLN A 182 -0.43 -3.95 -20.05
N PHE A 183 0.51 -3.38 -20.78
CA PHE A 183 0.68 -1.93 -20.87
C PHE A 183 -0.58 -1.21 -21.38
N LYS A 184 -1.26 -1.77 -22.39
CA LYS A 184 -2.51 -1.21 -22.94
C LYS A 184 -3.63 -1.16 -21.90
N ALA A 185 -3.80 -2.24 -21.13
CA ALA A 185 -4.80 -2.31 -20.07
C ALA A 185 -4.45 -1.39 -18.91
N ALA A 186 -3.18 -1.33 -18.50
CA ALA A 186 -2.69 -0.42 -17.47
C ALA A 186 -2.90 1.06 -17.84
N SER A 187 -2.78 1.42 -19.13
CA SER A 187 -3.05 2.78 -19.62
C SER A 187 -4.49 3.25 -19.35
N ALA A 188 -5.46 2.33 -19.25
CA ALA A 188 -6.82 2.69 -18.88
C ALA A 188 -6.92 3.06 -17.39
N ILE A 189 -6.13 2.41 -16.52
CA ILE A 189 -6.04 2.75 -15.10
C ILE A 189 -5.42 4.14 -14.94
N VAL A 190 -4.33 4.44 -15.66
CA VAL A 190 -3.62 5.74 -15.61
C VAL A 190 -4.51 6.92 -15.99
N LYS A 191 -5.43 6.71 -16.93
CA LYS A 191 -6.33 7.77 -17.45
C LYS A 191 -7.49 8.13 -16.51
N ARG A 192 -7.64 7.49 -15.37
CA ARG A 192 -8.70 7.83 -14.41
C ARG A 192 -8.52 9.24 -13.88
N GLU A 193 -9.62 9.96 -13.77
CA GLU A 193 -9.63 11.29 -13.16
C GLU A 193 -9.29 11.19 -11.66
N ARG A 194 -8.32 11.99 -11.24
CA ARG A 194 -7.92 12.07 -9.83
C ARG A 194 -8.83 13.01 -9.06
N PRO A 195 -9.11 12.77 -7.78
CA PRO A 195 -9.86 13.70 -6.95
C PRO A 195 -9.23 15.09 -6.94
N VAL A 196 -10.08 16.13 -7.05
CA VAL A 196 -9.65 17.53 -6.94
C VAL A 196 -9.17 17.78 -5.51
N GLY A 197 -8.07 18.50 -5.34
CA GLY A 197 -7.48 18.78 -4.03
C GLY A 197 -6.78 17.57 -3.40
N GLY A 198 -6.28 16.67 -4.23
CA GLY A 198 -5.53 15.49 -3.78
C GLY A 198 -4.38 15.81 -2.81
N ILE A 199 -3.90 14.79 -2.12
CA ILE A 199 -2.80 14.92 -1.17
C ILE A 199 -1.57 15.48 -1.89
N THR A 200 -1.11 16.64 -1.45
CA THR A 200 0.10 17.29 -1.97
C THR A 200 1.18 17.32 -0.90
N GLY A 201 2.41 17.19 -1.33
CA GLY A 201 3.58 17.36 -0.47
C GLY A 201 3.97 16.12 0.37
N LEU A 202 5.23 16.14 0.72
CA LEU A 202 5.88 15.23 1.68
C LEU A 202 5.83 15.86 3.05
#